data_28d10417c3d3f42e7b0341ac6300a8bb
#
_entry.id   28d10417c3d3f42e7b0341ac6300a8bb
#
_cell.length_a   1.000
_cell.length_b   1.000
_cell.length_c   1.000
_cell.angle_alpha   90.00
_cell.angle_beta   90.00
_cell.angle_gamma   90.00
#
_symmetry.space_group_name_H-M   'P 1'
#
loop_
_entity.id
_entity.type
_entity.pdbx_description
1 polymer ?
#
loop_
_entity_poly.entity_id
_entity_poly.type
_entity_poly.pdbx_seq_one_letter_code
_entity_poly.pdbx_strand_id
1 'polypeptide(L)'
;TTILLTNQILSNMFKHLNALFIGLALFACTSGAVAQTIKPIETPVPVRPAGQKDVVGLTAPKLDVVRVGFIGLGMRGPGAVERFTHIPGTQIVALCDLIPERVAGAQKILTKASLPEAASYSGSEDAWKKLCERNDIDLVYIATDWKHHAQMAIYAMEHGKHVAIEVPSAMTMDEIWALINTSEKTRKHCMQLENCVYDFFELTTLNMAQQGVFGEVLHTEGAYIHNLEDFWPYYWNNWRMDYNQNHRGDVYATHGMGPACQLLDIHRGDKMNYLVSMDTKAVNGPA
;
A
#
# COMPACT_ATOMS: atom_id res chain seq x y z
N THR A 1 28.06 -69.23 20.67
CA THR A 1 28.01 -68.20 21.76
C THR A 1 27.94 -66.78 21.22
N THR A 2 28.54 -66.47 20.07
CA THR A 2 28.60 -65.11 19.47
C THR A 2 27.27 -64.66 18.85
N ILE A 3 26.45 -65.57 18.29
CA ILE A 3 25.15 -65.24 17.68
C ILE A 3 24.07 -64.91 18.71
N LEU A 4 24.11 -65.50 19.90
CA LEU A 4 23.15 -65.22 20.94
C LEU A 4 23.36 -63.83 21.58
N LEU A 5 24.62 -63.35 21.70
CA LEU A 5 24.94 -62.05 22.22
C LEU A 5 24.50 -60.90 21.27
N THR A 6 24.66 -61.10 19.94
CA THR A 6 24.21 -60.09 18.95
C THR A 6 22.70 -59.92 18.91
N ASN A 7 21.94 -61.00 19.02
CA ASN A 7 20.47 -60.94 19.07
C ASN A 7 19.94 -60.25 20.32
N GLN A 8 20.62 -60.40 21.44
CA GLN A 8 20.22 -59.77 22.71
C GLN A 8 20.54 -58.26 22.74
N ILE A 9 21.65 -57.85 22.12
CA ILE A 9 22.02 -56.44 21.97
C ILE A 9 21.07 -55.75 20.98
N LEU A 10 20.75 -56.35 19.84
CA LEU A 10 19.76 -55.83 18.88
C LEU A 10 18.37 -55.71 19.48
N SER A 11 17.91 -56.75 20.25
CA SER A 11 16.62 -56.70 20.93
C SER A 11 16.53 -55.57 21.97
N ASN A 12 17.61 -55.34 22.70
CA ASN A 12 17.66 -54.25 23.69
C ASN A 12 17.73 -52.83 23.00
N MET A 13 18.51 -52.74 21.91
CA MET A 13 18.50 -51.49 21.12
C MET A 13 17.10 -51.14 20.57
N PHE A 14 16.38 -52.12 20.02
CA PHE A 14 15.00 -51.90 19.55
C PHE A 14 14.03 -51.51 20.66
N LYS A 15 14.18 -52.08 21.88
CA LYS A 15 13.38 -51.68 23.01
C LYS A 15 13.66 -50.24 23.49
N HIS A 16 14.89 -49.81 23.46
CA HIS A 16 15.27 -48.44 23.79
C HIS A 16 14.88 -47.46 22.71
N LEU A 17 14.98 -47.82 21.41
CA LEU A 17 14.49 -47.01 20.29
C LEU A 17 12.97 -46.82 20.35
N ASN A 18 12.21 -47.88 20.60
CA ASN A 18 10.76 -47.78 20.73
C ASN A 18 10.34 -46.96 21.95
N ALA A 19 11.06 -47.07 23.09
CA ALA A 19 10.80 -46.22 24.25
C ALA A 19 11.11 -44.72 23.98
N LEU A 20 12.15 -44.46 23.21
CA LEU A 20 12.49 -43.10 22.78
C LEU A 20 11.44 -42.51 21.81
N PHE A 21 10.96 -43.28 20.83
CA PHE A 21 9.88 -42.88 19.95
C PHE A 21 8.54 -42.67 20.66
N ILE A 22 8.19 -43.52 21.60
CA ILE A 22 6.99 -43.36 22.43
C ILE A 22 7.12 -42.12 23.32
N GLY A 23 8.31 -41.87 23.91
CA GLY A 23 8.60 -40.68 24.69
C GLY A 23 8.51 -39.39 23.87
N LEU A 24 9.04 -39.38 22.65
CA LEU A 24 8.90 -38.24 21.73
C LEU A 24 7.44 -38.02 21.27
N ALA A 25 6.70 -39.11 21.00
CA ALA A 25 5.29 -39.00 20.62
C ALA A 25 4.41 -38.50 21.76
N LEU A 26 4.69 -38.94 23.02
CA LEU A 26 3.99 -38.43 24.18
C LEU A 26 4.35 -36.98 24.52
N PHE A 27 5.60 -36.56 24.28
CA PHE A 27 6.01 -35.17 24.47
C PHE A 27 5.41 -34.25 23.41
N ALA A 28 5.22 -34.74 22.19
CA ALA A 28 4.51 -33.99 21.13
C ALA A 28 3.01 -33.85 21.40
N CYS A 29 2.40 -34.80 22.15
CA CYS A 29 0.99 -34.72 22.51
C CYS A 29 0.72 -33.91 23.81
N THR A 30 1.75 -33.60 24.61
CA THR A 30 1.59 -32.79 25.83
C THR A 30 1.94 -31.32 25.67
N SER A 31 2.54 -30.91 24.58
CA SER A 31 2.49 -29.51 24.14
C SER A 31 1.04 -29.24 23.71
N GLY A 32 0.18 -28.98 24.67
CA GLY A 32 -1.17 -28.51 24.40
C GLY A 32 -1.06 -27.28 23.54
N ALA A 33 -1.21 -27.45 22.26
CA ALA A 33 -1.53 -26.34 21.38
C ALA A 33 -2.84 -25.78 21.95
N VAL A 34 -2.73 -24.75 22.79
CA VAL A 34 -3.88 -23.93 23.14
C VAL A 34 -4.31 -23.37 21.78
N ALA A 35 -5.30 -23.99 21.19
CA ALA A 35 -5.94 -23.46 20.00
C ALA A 35 -6.45 -22.08 20.42
N GLN A 36 -5.67 -21.08 20.12
CA GLN A 36 -6.10 -19.70 20.31
C GLN A 36 -7.34 -19.55 19.44
N THR A 37 -8.50 -19.41 20.07
CA THR A 37 -9.74 -19.14 19.34
C THR A 37 -9.57 -17.76 18.71
N ILE A 38 -9.15 -17.73 17.46
CA ILE A 38 -9.06 -16.51 16.68
C ILE A 38 -10.50 -16.03 16.49
N LYS A 39 -10.85 -14.95 17.16
CA LYS A 39 -12.13 -14.28 16.91
C LYS A 39 -12.04 -13.52 15.61
N PRO A 40 -12.94 -13.74 14.63
CA PRO A 40 -12.97 -12.93 13.44
C PRO A 40 -13.13 -11.45 13.81
N ILE A 41 -12.36 -10.58 13.17
CA ILE A 41 -12.60 -9.14 13.21
C ILE A 41 -13.64 -8.86 12.13
N GLU A 42 -14.83 -8.46 12.55
CA GLU A 42 -15.88 -8.04 11.63
C GLU A 42 -15.77 -6.53 11.38
N THR A 43 -15.65 -6.15 10.13
CA THR A 43 -15.71 -4.75 9.72
C THR A 43 -17.06 -4.50 9.03
N PRO A 44 -18.00 -3.81 9.69
CA PRO A 44 -19.30 -3.56 9.09
C PRO A 44 -19.17 -2.68 7.85
N VAL A 45 -19.83 -3.08 6.79
CA VAL A 45 -19.97 -2.23 5.60
C VAL A 45 -20.96 -1.11 5.95
N PRO A 46 -20.57 0.17 5.80
CA PRO A 46 -21.49 1.27 6.07
C PRO A 46 -22.69 1.24 5.14
N VAL A 47 -23.83 1.68 5.64
CA VAL A 47 -25.04 1.81 4.82
C VAL A 47 -24.80 2.87 3.75
N ARG A 48 -24.93 2.47 2.50
CA ARG A 48 -24.77 3.37 1.36
C ARG A 48 -26.07 4.17 1.11
N PRO A 49 -25.97 5.45 0.76
CA PRO A 49 -27.14 6.22 0.34
C PRO A 49 -27.87 5.57 -0.82
N ALA A 50 -29.21 5.62 -0.79
CA ALA A 50 -30.02 5.09 -1.89
C ALA A 50 -29.67 5.80 -3.21
N GLY A 51 -29.44 5.00 -4.26
CA GLY A 51 -29.10 5.50 -5.59
C GLY A 51 -27.64 5.91 -5.80
N GLN A 52 -26.77 5.73 -4.80
CA GLN A 52 -25.34 5.92 -4.97
C GLN A 52 -24.79 4.85 -5.92
N LYS A 53 -24.16 5.29 -7.01
CA LYS A 53 -23.56 4.40 -8.01
C LYS A 53 -22.07 4.23 -7.72
N ASP A 54 -21.58 3.01 -7.86
CA ASP A 54 -20.14 2.76 -7.79
C ASP A 54 -19.37 3.50 -8.88
N VAL A 55 -18.04 3.46 -8.79
CA VAL A 55 -17.14 4.10 -9.75
C VAL A 55 -16.44 3.10 -10.67
N VAL A 56 -16.91 1.85 -10.70
CA VAL A 56 -16.41 0.85 -11.64
C VAL A 56 -16.74 1.31 -13.05
N GLY A 57 -15.71 1.44 -13.90
CA GLY A 57 -15.87 1.95 -15.25
C GLY A 57 -16.20 3.45 -15.34
N LEU A 58 -16.01 4.22 -14.27
CA LEU A 58 -16.16 5.67 -14.31
C LEU A 58 -15.24 6.25 -15.39
N THR A 59 -15.80 7.05 -16.28
CA THR A 59 -15.07 7.81 -17.27
C THR A 59 -15.16 9.30 -17.00
N ALA A 60 -14.14 10.05 -17.38
CA ALA A 60 -14.12 11.51 -17.36
C ALA A 60 -14.07 12.04 -18.80
N PRO A 61 -14.59 13.26 -19.08
CA PRO A 61 -14.40 13.90 -20.36
C PRO A 61 -12.90 14.01 -20.70
N LYS A 62 -12.59 13.80 -21.98
CA LYS A 62 -11.22 13.99 -22.47
C LYS A 62 -10.80 15.45 -22.29
N LEU A 63 -9.62 15.66 -21.73
CA LEU A 63 -8.95 16.95 -21.65
C LEU A 63 -7.75 16.94 -22.58
N ASP A 64 -7.52 18.04 -23.31
CA ASP A 64 -6.30 18.19 -24.12
C ASP A 64 -5.07 18.38 -23.23
N VAL A 65 -5.24 19.05 -22.10
CA VAL A 65 -4.23 19.25 -21.07
C VAL A 65 -4.85 18.98 -19.70
N VAL A 66 -4.22 18.09 -18.92
CA VAL A 66 -4.55 17.85 -17.51
C VAL A 66 -3.70 18.77 -16.64
N ARG A 67 -4.34 19.66 -15.91
CA ARG A 67 -3.68 20.62 -15.02
C ARG A 67 -3.55 20.01 -13.64
N VAL A 68 -2.30 19.90 -13.16
CA VAL A 68 -1.96 19.14 -11.97
C VAL A 68 -1.47 20.05 -10.84
N GLY A 69 -2.02 19.86 -9.65
CA GLY A 69 -1.52 20.40 -8.39
C GLY A 69 -0.87 19.32 -7.54
N PHE A 70 0.31 19.60 -6.99
CA PHE A 70 1.04 18.66 -6.12
C PHE A 70 0.96 19.11 -4.66
N ILE A 71 0.64 18.19 -3.76
CA ILE A 71 0.64 18.37 -2.31
C ILE A 71 1.60 17.36 -1.69
N GLY A 72 2.61 17.85 -0.98
CA GLY A 72 3.68 17.04 -0.41
C GLY A 72 4.89 16.93 -1.35
N LEU A 73 5.95 17.65 -1.01
CA LEU A 73 7.19 17.76 -1.78
C LEU A 73 8.40 17.28 -0.96
N GLY A 74 8.15 16.29 -0.10
CA GLY A 74 9.17 15.63 0.71
C GLY A 74 9.97 14.59 -0.09
N MET A 75 9.94 13.33 0.36
CA MET A 75 10.76 12.25 -0.23
C MET A 75 10.29 11.85 -1.64
N ARG A 76 8.98 11.64 -1.83
CA ARG A 76 8.41 11.15 -3.11
C ARG A 76 8.02 12.27 -4.07
N GLY A 77 7.55 13.38 -3.52
CA GLY A 77 7.02 14.51 -4.30
C GLY A 77 7.93 15.05 -5.38
N PRO A 78 9.20 15.38 -5.11
CA PRO A 78 10.12 15.91 -6.14
C PRO A 78 10.30 14.99 -7.32
N GLY A 79 10.46 13.67 -7.07
CA GLY A 79 10.55 12.68 -8.15
C GLY A 79 9.24 12.53 -8.94
N ALA A 80 8.08 12.74 -8.31
CA ALA A 80 6.81 12.78 -9.01
C ALA A 80 6.70 14.03 -9.88
N VAL A 81 7.04 15.20 -9.36
CA VAL A 81 7.08 16.45 -10.14
C VAL A 81 7.99 16.29 -11.36
N GLU A 82 9.20 15.73 -11.18
CA GLU A 82 10.13 15.50 -12.28
C GLU A 82 9.53 14.57 -13.35
N ARG A 83 8.94 13.43 -12.96
CA ARG A 83 8.29 12.52 -13.92
C ARG A 83 7.18 13.22 -14.72
N PHE A 84 6.38 14.06 -14.08
CA PHE A 84 5.30 14.78 -14.76
C PHE A 84 5.80 15.82 -15.78
N THR A 85 7.04 16.30 -15.68
CA THR A 85 7.63 17.16 -16.71
C THR A 85 7.82 16.44 -18.06
N HIS A 86 7.78 15.10 -18.05
CA HIS A 86 7.96 14.25 -19.23
C HIS A 86 6.66 13.63 -19.75
N ILE A 87 5.52 13.88 -19.11
CA ILE A 87 4.23 13.31 -19.51
C ILE A 87 3.53 14.29 -20.47
N PRO A 88 3.37 13.95 -21.76
CA PRO A 88 2.65 14.80 -22.71
C PRO A 88 1.20 15.03 -22.27
N GLY A 89 0.68 16.22 -22.50
CA GLY A 89 -0.70 16.56 -22.16
C GLY A 89 -0.91 16.83 -20.66
N THR A 90 0.15 17.05 -19.89
CA THR A 90 0.05 17.51 -18.50
C THR A 90 0.68 18.89 -18.32
N GLN A 91 0.16 19.65 -17.38
CA GLN A 91 0.72 20.93 -16.95
C GLN A 91 0.71 21.02 -15.42
N ILE A 92 1.87 21.27 -14.82
CA ILE A 92 1.99 21.50 -13.38
C ILE A 92 1.64 22.95 -13.11
N VAL A 93 0.53 23.22 -12.40
CA VAL A 93 0.02 24.58 -12.19
C VAL A 93 0.10 25.03 -10.72
N ALA A 94 0.31 24.10 -9.78
CA ALA A 94 0.42 24.44 -8.37
C ALA A 94 1.31 23.43 -7.62
N LEU A 95 2.07 23.93 -6.65
CA LEU A 95 2.97 23.17 -5.77
C LEU A 95 2.69 23.55 -4.32
N CYS A 96 2.53 22.56 -3.44
CA CYS A 96 2.24 22.78 -2.04
C CYS A 96 3.08 21.85 -1.15
N ASP A 97 3.71 22.43 -0.14
CA ASP A 97 4.29 21.71 1.01
C ASP A 97 4.26 22.65 2.23
N LEU A 98 4.20 22.11 3.43
CA LEU A 98 4.30 22.88 4.65
C LEU A 98 5.62 23.68 4.71
N ILE A 99 6.70 23.10 4.18
CA ILE A 99 8.06 23.65 4.20
C ILE A 99 8.33 24.43 2.91
N PRO A 100 8.52 25.77 2.97
CA PRO A 100 8.72 26.62 1.78
C PRO A 100 9.89 26.19 0.90
N GLU A 101 10.98 25.71 1.50
CA GLU A 101 12.19 25.28 0.80
C GLU A 101 11.93 24.09 -0.13
N ARG A 102 11.00 23.22 0.23
CA ARG A 102 10.59 22.10 -0.61
C ARG A 102 9.81 22.56 -1.84
N VAL A 103 8.95 23.55 -1.68
CA VAL A 103 8.25 24.19 -2.81
C VAL A 103 9.26 24.86 -3.73
N ALA A 104 10.20 25.63 -3.18
CA ALA A 104 11.27 26.26 -3.96
C ALA A 104 12.15 25.21 -4.68
N GLY A 105 12.41 24.06 -4.06
CA GLY A 105 13.10 22.93 -4.67
C GLY A 105 12.34 22.37 -5.88
N ALA A 106 11.03 22.18 -5.78
CA ALA A 106 10.19 21.71 -6.87
C ALA A 106 10.06 22.73 -8.01
N GLN A 107 10.03 24.04 -7.72
CA GLN A 107 10.09 25.08 -8.75
C GLN A 107 11.38 25.01 -9.58
N LYS A 108 12.52 24.68 -8.97
CA LYS A 108 13.78 24.48 -9.70
C LYS A 108 13.70 23.31 -10.69
N ILE A 109 12.91 22.27 -10.39
CA ILE A 109 12.68 21.16 -11.33
C ILE A 109 11.96 21.69 -12.57
N LEU A 110 10.90 22.49 -12.40
CA LEU A 110 10.18 23.10 -13.51
C LEU A 110 11.09 24.02 -14.34
N THR A 111 11.87 24.87 -13.68
CA THR A 111 12.83 25.77 -14.35
C THR A 111 13.85 24.97 -15.16
N LYS A 112 14.41 23.88 -14.62
CA LYS A 112 15.35 22.99 -15.32
C LYS A 112 14.72 22.34 -16.55
N ALA A 113 13.42 22.01 -16.48
CA ALA A 113 12.64 21.47 -17.60
C ALA A 113 12.15 22.55 -18.59
N SER A 114 12.50 23.81 -18.38
CA SER A 114 12.02 24.97 -19.19
C SER A 114 10.47 25.10 -19.19
N LEU A 115 9.84 24.74 -18.08
CA LEU A 115 8.39 24.84 -17.88
C LEU A 115 8.04 26.13 -17.11
N PRO A 116 6.81 26.65 -17.27
CA PRO A 116 6.33 27.80 -16.50
C PRO A 116 6.40 27.55 -14.99
N GLU A 117 6.58 28.62 -14.22
CA GLU A 117 6.46 28.59 -12.77
C GLU A 117 5.03 28.22 -12.35
N ALA A 118 4.92 27.34 -11.38
CA ALA A 118 3.64 26.96 -10.78
C ALA A 118 3.33 27.85 -9.56
N ALA A 119 2.04 28.02 -9.23
CA ALA A 119 1.64 28.71 -8.02
C ALA A 119 2.16 27.98 -6.77
N SER A 120 2.71 28.72 -5.83
CA SER A 120 3.35 28.19 -4.62
C SER A 120 2.46 28.36 -3.39
N TYR A 121 2.29 27.28 -2.63
CA TYR A 121 1.52 27.25 -1.38
C TYR A 121 2.40 26.65 -0.27
N SER A 122 2.62 27.38 0.83
CA SER A 122 3.44 26.90 1.93
C SER A 122 3.25 27.66 3.22
N GLY A 123 3.89 27.20 4.30
CA GLY A 123 3.96 27.93 5.58
C GLY A 123 2.71 27.87 6.45
N SER A 124 1.71 27.07 6.06
CA SER A 124 0.50 26.82 6.84
C SER A 124 0.04 25.38 6.64
N GLU A 125 -0.43 24.75 7.71
CA GLU A 125 -1.02 23.42 7.67
C GLU A 125 -2.25 23.33 6.76
N ASP A 126 -2.93 24.44 6.52
CA ASP A 126 -4.10 24.53 5.63
C ASP A 126 -3.80 25.06 4.23
N ALA A 127 -2.54 25.31 3.88
CA ALA A 127 -2.17 25.86 2.58
C ALA A 127 -2.66 25.02 1.40
N TRP A 128 -2.72 23.69 1.57
CA TRP A 128 -3.18 22.75 0.58
C TRP A 128 -4.68 22.91 0.22
N LYS A 129 -5.52 23.43 1.14
CA LYS A 129 -6.93 23.69 0.88
C LYS A 129 -7.08 24.73 -0.23
N LYS A 130 -6.29 25.82 -0.17
CA LYS A 130 -6.29 26.85 -1.21
C LYS A 130 -5.89 26.33 -2.57
N LEU A 131 -5.00 25.34 -2.63
CA LEU A 131 -4.67 24.64 -3.86
C LEU A 131 -5.87 23.85 -4.39
N CYS A 132 -6.56 23.09 -3.53
CA CYS A 132 -7.73 22.30 -3.93
C CYS A 132 -8.92 23.18 -4.37
N GLU A 133 -9.06 24.40 -3.86
CA GLU A 133 -10.13 25.35 -4.21
C GLU A 133 -9.94 26.03 -5.57
N ARG A 134 -8.78 25.89 -6.21
CA ARG A 134 -8.52 26.51 -7.52
C ARG A 134 -9.40 25.89 -8.61
N ASN A 135 -9.90 26.70 -9.54
CA ASN A 135 -10.71 26.24 -10.67
C ASN A 135 -9.87 25.78 -11.89
N ASP A 136 -8.57 26.03 -11.88
CA ASP A 136 -7.64 25.67 -12.94
C ASP A 136 -6.79 24.42 -12.59
N ILE A 137 -7.28 23.56 -11.71
CA ILE A 137 -6.70 22.25 -11.41
C ILE A 137 -7.73 21.16 -11.72
N ASP A 138 -7.30 20.15 -12.46
CA ASP A 138 -8.10 18.98 -12.81
C ASP A 138 -7.75 17.77 -11.94
N LEU A 139 -6.45 17.62 -11.62
CA LEU A 139 -5.90 16.51 -10.83
C LEU A 139 -5.05 17.03 -9.67
N VAL A 140 -5.27 16.48 -8.48
CA VAL A 140 -4.42 16.70 -7.32
C VAL A 140 -3.61 15.44 -7.05
N TYR A 141 -2.28 15.57 -7.03
CA TYR A 141 -1.34 14.53 -6.65
C TYR A 141 -0.93 14.71 -5.18
N ILE A 142 -1.14 13.69 -4.35
CA ILE A 142 -0.90 13.75 -2.90
C ILE A 142 0.22 12.79 -2.51
N ALA A 143 1.29 13.34 -1.92
CA ALA A 143 2.47 12.61 -1.44
C ALA A 143 2.96 13.12 -0.07
N THR A 144 2.04 13.37 0.83
CA THR A 144 2.30 13.85 2.20
C THR A 144 2.63 12.69 3.15
N ASP A 145 2.50 12.89 4.43
CA ASP A 145 2.48 11.79 5.39
C ASP A 145 1.14 11.03 5.32
N TRP A 146 1.16 9.80 5.79
CA TRP A 146 0.01 8.88 5.66
C TRP A 146 -1.26 9.35 6.37
N LYS A 147 -1.12 10.07 7.48
CA LYS A 147 -2.23 10.60 8.28
C LYS A 147 -3.14 11.56 7.50
N HIS A 148 -2.57 12.28 6.56
CA HIS A 148 -3.28 13.35 5.85
C HIS A 148 -3.78 12.94 4.46
N HIS A 149 -3.37 11.77 3.95
CA HIS A 149 -3.73 11.30 2.60
C HIS A 149 -5.24 11.31 2.36
N ALA A 150 -6.01 10.62 3.20
CA ALA A 150 -7.45 10.48 3.03
C ALA A 150 -8.16 11.84 3.15
N GLN A 151 -7.81 12.63 4.16
CA GLN A 151 -8.41 13.94 4.38
C GLN A 151 -8.22 14.89 3.18
N MET A 152 -7.00 14.96 2.66
CA MET A 152 -6.68 15.82 1.52
C MET A 152 -7.37 15.35 0.25
N ALA A 153 -7.45 14.04 0.03
CA ALA A 153 -8.11 13.46 -1.12
C ALA A 153 -9.63 13.70 -1.11
N ILE A 154 -10.27 13.51 0.03
CA ILE A 154 -11.70 13.78 0.22
C ILE A 154 -11.99 15.24 -0.09
N TYR A 155 -11.24 16.16 0.51
CA TYR A 155 -11.41 17.58 0.28
C TYR A 155 -11.21 17.97 -1.19
N ALA A 156 -10.19 17.45 -1.84
CA ALA A 156 -9.94 17.70 -3.27
C ALA A 156 -11.10 17.21 -4.14
N MET A 157 -11.63 16.00 -3.90
CA MET A 157 -12.78 15.47 -4.63
C MET A 157 -14.05 16.30 -4.41
N GLU A 158 -14.29 16.76 -3.19
CA GLU A 158 -15.42 17.66 -2.87
C GLU A 158 -15.32 19.02 -3.56
N HIS A 159 -14.08 19.45 -3.89
CA HIS A 159 -13.82 20.66 -4.70
C HIS A 159 -13.67 20.35 -6.21
N GLY A 160 -14.18 19.20 -6.64
CA GLY A 160 -14.30 18.86 -8.06
C GLY A 160 -13.02 18.34 -8.73
N LYS A 161 -12.00 17.94 -7.97
CA LYS A 161 -10.73 17.43 -8.50
C LYS A 161 -10.73 15.91 -8.59
N HIS A 162 -10.07 15.38 -9.61
CA HIS A 162 -9.60 14.00 -9.59
C HIS A 162 -8.38 13.90 -8.66
N VAL A 163 -8.14 12.73 -8.09
CA VAL A 163 -7.08 12.56 -7.09
C VAL A 163 -6.21 11.34 -7.40
N ALA A 164 -4.91 11.53 -7.27
CA ALA A 164 -3.90 10.48 -7.27
C ALA A 164 -3.14 10.54 -5.94
N ILE A 165 -3.17 9.45 -5.17
CA ILE A 165 -2.64 9.39 -3.80
C ILE A 165 -1.51 8.38 -3.71
N GLU A 166 -0.38 8.75 -3.14
CA GLU A 166 0.68 7.81 -2.78
C GLU A 166 0.21 6.80 -1.73
N VAL A 167 0.86 5.65 -1.69
CA VAL A 167 0.55 4.55 -0.76
C VAL A 167 0.98 4.85 0.68
N PRO A 168 0.20 4.39 1.65
CA PRO A 168 -1.20 3.94 1.60
C PRO A 168 -2.16 5.11 1.48
N SER A 169 -3.27 4.93 0.77
CA SER A 169 -4.25 6.01 0.59
C SER A 169 -5.06 6.32 1.85
N ALA A 170 -5.11 5.40 2.80
CA ALA A 170 -5.84 5.53 4.06
C ALA A 170 -5.18 4.68 5.15
N MET A 171 -5.41 5.05 6.40
CA MET A 171 -4.87 4.38 7.60
C MET A 171 -5.95 3.64 8.40
N THR A 172 -7.21 3.92 8.17
CA THR A 172 -8.35 3.33 8.89
C THR A 172 -9.44 2.88 7.94
N MET A 173 -10.29 1.96 8.40
CA MET A 173 -11.45 1.50 7.62
C MET A 173 -12.43 2.64 7.34
N ASP A 174 -12.62 3.54 8.28
CA ASP A 174 -13.50 4.70 8.09
C ASP A 174 -12.98 5.63 6.98
N GLU A 175 -11.68 5.86 6.92
CA GLU A 175 -11.06 6.62 5.83
C GLU A 175 -11.20 5.93 4.48
N ILE A 176 -11.03 4.59 4.42
CA ILE A 176 -11.24 3.82 3.18
C ILE A 176 -12.66 4.02 2.68
N TRP A 177 -13.66 3.86 3.55
CA TRP A 177 -15.05 4.06 3.18
C TRP A 177 -15.37 5.50 2.82
N ALA A 178 -14.77 6.47 3.51
CA ALA A 178 -14.93 7.89 3.18
C ALA A 178 -14.39 8.22 1.78
N LEU A 179 -13.22 7.68 1.41
CA LEU A 179 -12.64 7.84 0.06
C LEU A 179 -13.57 7.26 -1.02
N ILE A 180 -14.05 6.02 -0.82
CA ILE A 180 -14.97 5.35 -1.75
C ILE A 180 -16.26 6.16 -1.90
N ASN A 181 -16.91 6.48 -0.78
CA ASN A 181 -18.19 7.19 -0.77
C ASN A 181 -18.06 8.60 -1.39
N THR A 182 -16.95 9.29 -1.15
CA THR A 182 -16.72 10.62 -1.72
C THR A 182 -16.47 10.52 -3.23
N SER A 183 -15.68 9.56 -3.69
CA SER A 183 -15.47 9.31 -5.11
C SER A 183 -16.79 9.00 -5.83
N GLU A 184 -17.62 8.14 -5.26
CA GLU A 184 -18.95 7.79 -5.80
C GLU A 184 -19.90 8.99 -5.82
N LYS A 185 -19.95 9.78 -4.73
CA LYS A 185 -20.79 10.98 -4.61
C LYS A 185 -20.39 12.08 -5.58
N THR A 186 -19.09 12.35 -5.69
CA THR A 186 -18.56 13.46 -6.49
C THR A 186 -18.32 13.09 -7.94
N ARG A 187 -18.35 11.80 -8.26
CA ARG A 187 -17.99 11.23 -9.57
C ARG A 187 -16.57 11.65 -10.01
N LYS A 188 -15.64 11.65 -9.05
CA LYS A 188 -14.22 11.93 -9.30
C LYS A 188 -13.40 10.67 -9.12
N HIS A 189 -12.42 10.48 -9.98
CA HIS A 189 -11.45 9.41 -9.82
C HIS A 189 -10.64 9.63 -8.54
N CYS A 190 -10.47 8.56 -7.77
CA CYS A 190 -9.60 8.48 -6.61
C CYS A 190 -8.69 7.27 -6.81
N MET A 191 -7.45 7.48 -7.21
CA MET A 191 -6.51 6.42 -7.53
C MET A 191 -5.40 6.35 -6.50
N GLN A 192 -5.23 5.18 -5.86
CA GLN A 192 -4.01 4.86 -5.14
C GLN A 192 -2.89 4.54 -6.13
N LEU A 193 -1.76 5.20 -5.96
CA LEU A 193 -0.59 5.05 -6.84
C LEU A 193 0.29 3.89 -6.39
N GLU A 194 -0.25 2.67 -6.54
CA GLU A 194 0.47 1.45 -6.23
C GLU A 194 1.48 1.15 -7.34
N ASN A 195 2.72 1.57 -7.16
CA ASN A 195 3.74 1.53 -8.20
C ASN A 195 4.16 0.10 -8.60
N CYS A 196 4.16 -0.86 -7.65
CA CYS A 196 4.58 -2.23 -7.95
C CYS A 196 3.67 -2.93 -8.96
N VAL A 197 2.39 -2.53 -9.07
CA VAL A 197 1.49 -3.05 -10.11
C VAL A 197 1.97 -2.70 -11.52
N TYR A 198 2.73 -1.63 -11.69
CA TYR A 198 3.15 -1.08 -12.98
C TYR A 198 4.63 -1.35 -13.30
N ASP A 199 5.34 -2.10 -12.47
CA ASP A 199 6.70 -2.48 -12.75
C ASP A 199 6.75 -3.50 -13.91
N PHE A 200 7.87 -3.56 -14.61
CA PHE A 200 8.02 -4.35 -15.84
C PHE A 200 7.70 -5.84 -15.61
N PHE A 201 8.16 -6.40 -14.50
CA PHE A 201 7.95 -7.81 -14.17
C PHE A 201 6.47 -8.10 -13.93
N GLU A 202 5.81 -7.28 -13.13
CA GLU A 202 4.41 -7.43 -12.76
C GLU A 202 3.48 -7.26 -13.96
N LEU A 203 3.71 -6.24 -14.78
CA LEU A 203 2.94 -6.03 -16.03
C LEU A 203 3.17 -7.16 -17.04
N THR A 204 4.39 -7.67 -17.14
CA THR A 204 4.69 -8.81 -18.02
C THR A 204 3.97 -10.06 -17.54
N THR A 205 4.03 -10.33 -16.22
CA THR A 205 3.35 -11.49 -15.61
C THR A 205 1.84 -11.39 -15.79
N LEU A 206 1.26 -10.22 -15.56
CA LEU A 206 -0.17 -9.98 -15.78
C LEU A 206 -0.56 -10.21 -17.24
N ASN A 207 0.21 -9.69 -18.19
CA ASN A 207 -0.04 -9.92 -19.61
C ASN A 207 0.05 -11.42 -19.99
N MET A 208 1.01 -12.15 -19.46
CA MET A 208 1.12 -13.60 -19.66
C MET A 208 -0.09 -14.35 -19.08
N ALA A 209 -0.56 -13.96 -17.89
CA ALA A 209 -1.76 -14.53 -17.28
C ALA A 209 -2.99 -14.27 -18.16
N GLN A 210 -3.18 -13.05 -18.63
CA GLN A 210 -4.29 -12.67 -19.53
C GLN A 210 -4.26 -13.39 -20.88
N GLN A 211 -3.06 -13.78 -21.36
CA GLN A 211 -2.90 -14.60 -22.55
C GLN A 211 -3.07 -16.11 -22.28
N GLY A 212 -3.36 -16.51 -21.05
CA GLY A 212 -3.58 -17.90 -20.65
C GLY A 212 -2.29 -18.73 -20.55
N VAL A 213 -1.11 -18.11 -20.54
CA VAL A 213 0.19 -18.83 -20.48
C VAL A 213 0.32 -19.70 -19.24
N PHE A 214 -0.27 -19.27 -18.12
CA PHE A 214 -0.23 -20.00 -16.85
C PHE A 214 -1.41 -20.95 -16.65
N GLY A 215 -2.38 -20.97 -17.58
CA GLY A 215 -3.65 -21.65 -17.36
C GLY A 215 -4.48 -20.96 -16.27
N GLU A 216 -5.22 -21.74 -15.48
CA GLU A 216 -5.96 -21.23 -14.33
C GLU A 216 -5.01 -20.89 -13.16
N VAL A 217 -4.99 -19.63 -12.73
CA VAL A 217 -4.14 -19.19 -11.63
C VAL A 217 -4.83 -19.49 -10.30
N LEU A 218 -4.29 -20.44 -9.55
CA LEU A 218 -4.85 -20.91 -8.29
C LEU A 218 -4.22 -20.26 -7.05
N HIS A 219 -3.01 -19.73 -7.17
CA HIS A 219 -2.24 -19.16 -6.08
C HIS A 219 -1.30 -18.08 -6.57
N THR A 220 -1.15 -17.04 -5.79
CA THR A 220 -0.16 -15.98 -6.01
C THR A 220 0.57 -15.68 -4.71
N GLU A 221 1.82 -15.28 -4.81
CA GLU A 221 2.65 -14.86 -3.69
C GLU A 221 3.27 -13.50 -4.01
N GLY A 222 3.16 -12.56 -3.09
CA GLY A 222 3.75 -11.24 -3.20
C GLY A 222 4.42 -10.86 -1.89
N ALA A 223 5.60 -10.21 -1.95
CA ALA A 223 6.33 -9.81 -0.77
C ALA A 223 6.93 -8.40 -0.94
N TYR A 224 6.93 -7.63 0.15
CA TYR A 224 7.66 -6.38 0.26
C TYR A 224 8.69 -6.53 1.38
N ILE A 225 9.93 -6.83 1.01
CA ILE A 225 11.00 -7.17 1.94
C ILE A 225 12.20 -6.25 1.68
N HIS A 226 12.55 -5.42 2.66
CA HIS A 226 13.67 -4.50 2.57
C HIS A 226 14.54 -4.56 3.84
N ASN A 227 15.85 -4.49 3.66
CA ASN A 227 16.72 -4.04 4.73
C ASN A 227 16.63 -2.51 4.82
N LEU A 228 16.09 -1.99 5.92
CA LEU A 228 15.94 -0.55 6.15
C LEU A 228 17.08 0.07 6.96
N GLU A 229 18.12 -0.68 7.28
CA GLU A 229 19.20 -0.21 8.15
C GLU A 229 19.85 1.09 7.61
N ASP A 230 20.13 1.12 6.30
CA ASP A 230 20.71 2.30 5.65
C ASP A 230 19.76 3.50 5.57
N PHE A 231 18.46 3.28 5.75
CA PHE A 231 17.44 4.32 5.68
C PHE A 231 17.10 4.96 7.03
N TRP A 232 17.47 4.34 8.17
CA TRP A 232 17.17 4.87 9.49
C TRP A 232 17.66 6.31 9.70
N PRO A 233 18.84 6.73 9.24
CA PRO A 233 19.28 8.12 9.38
C PRO A 233 18.35 9.13 8.67
N TYR A 234 17.72 8.73 7.56
CA TYR A 234 16.77 9.58 6.82
C TYR A 234 15.39 9.64 7.49
N TYR A 235 15.06 8.66 8.33
CA TYR A 235 13.80 8.61 9.07
C TYR A 235 13.88 9.32 10.41
N TRP A 236 15.08 9.64 10.87
CA TRP A 236 15.29 10.34 12.13
C TRP A 236 14.58 11.70 12.14
N ASN A 237 13.84 12.00 13.23
CA ASN A 237 13.01 13.20 13.35
C ASN A 237 11.95 13.40 12.26
N ASN A 238 11.44 12.31 11.70
CA ASN A 238 10.38 12.40 10.73
C ASN A 238 9.22 11.46 11.12
N TRP A 239 8.05 11.71 10.58
CA TRP A 239 6.82 10.96 10.90
C TRP A 239 6.93 9.45 10.67
N ARG A 240 7.81 8.97 9.78
CA ARG A 240 8.03 7.55 9.54
C ARG A 240 8.68 6.86 10.74
N MET A 241 9.63 7.52 11.40
CA MET A 241 10.23 6.99 12.61
C MET A 241 9.19 6.88 13.71
N ASP A 242 8.42 7.93 13.95
CA ASP A 242 7.34 7.95 14.93
C ASP A 242 6.30 6.85 14.65
N TYR A 243 5.89 6.69 13.38
CA TYR A 243 4.99 5.64 12.99
C TYR A 243 5.57 4.23 13.28
N ASN A 244 6.78 3.96 12.84
CA ASN A 244 7.41 2.65 13.03
C ASN A 244 7.70 2.33 14.49
N GLN A 245 7.88 3.34 15.34
CA GLN A 245 8.02 3.17 16.79
C GLN A 245 6.72 2.73 17.47
N ASN A 246 5.59 3.09 16.92
CA ASN A 246 4.28 2.86 17.53
C ASN A 246 3.45 1.75 16.86
N HIS A 247 3.90 1.23 15.72
CA HIS A 247 3.15 0.24 14.94
C HIS A 247 4.03 -0.94 14.55
N ARG A 248 3.42 -2.12 14.55
CA ARG A 248 4.03 -3.37 14.06
C ARG A 248 3.29 -3.88 12.85
N GLY A 249 3.93 -4.77 12.11
CA GLY A 249 3.35 -5.44 10.96
C GLY A 249 3.80 -4.85 9.63
N ASP A 250 3.18 -5.31 8.57
CA ASP A 250 3.46 -4.86 7.21
C ASP A 250 2.83 -3.49 6.97
N VAL A 251 3.67 -2.49 6.74
CA VAL A 251 3.24 -1.11 6.47
C VAL A 251 2.93 -0.84 4.99
N TYR A 252 3.32 -1.78 4.11
CA TYR A 252 3.15 -1.68 2.65
C TYR A 252 2.57 -2.95 2.03
N ALA A 253 1.60 -3.58 2.69
CA ALA A 253 0.91 -4.76 2.15
C ALA A 253 0.40 -4.56 0.72
N THR A 254 0.10 -3.32 0.33
CA THR A 254 -0.33 -2.96 -1.02
C THR A 254 0.69 -3.33 -2.10
N HIS A 255 1.99 -3.31 -1.81
CA HIS A 255 3.03 -3.64 -2.78
C HIS A 255 3.05 -5.14 -3.15
N GLY A 256 2.78 -6.01 -2.20
CA GLY A 256 2.61 -7.45 -2.49
C GLY A 256 1.21 -7.78 -2.99
N MET A 257 0.18 -7.20 -2.36
CA MET A 257 -1.21 -7.51 -2.68
C MET A 257 -1.69 -6.87 -3.99
N GLY A 258 -1.17 -5.72 -4.40
CA GLY A 258 -1.58 -5.05 -5.62
C GLY A 258 -1.41 -5.94 -6.86
N PRO A 259 -0.21 -6.42 -7.18
CA PRO A 259 0.01 -7.36 -8.27
C PRO A 259 -0.79 -8.65 -8.14
N ALA A 260 -0.86 -9.24 -6.92
CA ALA A 260 -1.64 -10.45 -6.67
C ALA A 260 -3.14 -10.24 -6.97
N CYS A 261 -3.72 -9.12 -6.55
CA CYS A 261 -5.11 -8.77 -6.84
C CYS A 261 -5.37 -8.56 -8.35
N GLN A 262 -4.39 -8.04 -9.09
CA GLN A 262 -4.49 -7.90 -10.54
C GLN A 262 -4.50 -9.27 -11.23
N LEU A 263 -3.62 -10.19 -10.82
CA LEU A 263 -3.53 -11.55 -11.39
C LEU A 263 -4.77 -12.39 -11.11
N LEU A 264 -5.41 -12.22 -9.96
CA LEU A 264 -6.59 -12.96 -9.53
C LEU A 264 -7.91 -12.25 -9.87
N ASP A 265 -7.88 -11.16 -10.64
CA ASP A 265 -9.07 -10.38 -11.02
C ASP A 265 -9.98 -10.01 -9.83
N ILE A 266 -9.38 -9.69 -8.68
CA ILE A 266 -10.14 -9.31 -7.48
C ILE A 266 -11.04 -8.10 -7.78
N HIS A 267 -12.33 -8.22 -7.45
CA HIS A 267 -13.43 -7.31 -7.79
C HIS A 267 -13.76 -7.20 -9.30
N ARG A 268 -13.16 -8.04 -10.15
CA ARG A 268 -13.45 -8.10 -11.59
C ARG A 268 -13.78 -9.50 -12.09
N GLY A 269 -14.00 -10.43 -11.22
CA GLY A 269 -14.30 -11.84 -11.50
C GLY A 269 -14.17 -12.69 -10.24
N ASP A 270 -13.25 -12.33 -9.37
CA ASP A 270 -13.03 -12.97 -8.08
C ASP A 270 -13.20 -11.98 -6.91
N LYS A 271 -13.16 -12.46 -5.67
CA LYS A 271 -13.31 -11.67 -4.45
C LYS A 271 -12.48 -12.24 -3.29
N MET A 272 -12.06 -11.37 -2.40
CA MET A 272 -11.51 -11.80 -1.13
C MET A 272 -12.60 -12.37 -0.23
N ASN A 273 -12.34 -13.53 0.36
CA ASN A 273 -13.28 -14.21 1.26
C ASN A 273 -12.91 -13.99 2.72
N TYR A 274 -11.64 -14.18 3.08
CA TYR A 274 -11.11 -13.92 4.41
C TYR A 274 -9.63 -13.54 4.34
N LEU A 275 -9.13 -12.95 5.43
CA LEU A 275 -7.73 -12.60 5.61
C LEU A 275 -7.25 -13.16 6.94
N VAL A 276 -6.04 -13.73 6.93
CA VAL A 276 -5.31 -14.11 8.15
C VAL A 276 -4.02 -13.31 8.20
N SER A 277 -3.78 -12.65 9.32
CA SER A 277 -2.54 -11.91 9.54
C SER A 277 -1.75 -12.57 10.66
N MET A 278 -0.44 -12.74 10.44
CA MET A 278 0.50 -13.21 11.45
C MET A 278 1.69 -12.28 11.46
N ASP A 279 2.17 -11.95 12.67
CA ASP A 279 3.39 -11.17 12.81
C ASP A 279 4.39 -11.89 13.74
N THR A 280 5.64 -11.47 13.69
CA THR A 280 6.69 -11.93 14.59
C THR A 280 7.06 -10.82 15.57
N LYS A 281 7.89 -11.17 16.57
CA LYS A 281 8.48 -10.16 17.46
C LYS A 281 9.29 -9.15 16.62
N ALA A 282 9.06 -7.87 16.84
CA ALA A 282 9.92 -6.83 16.30
C ALA A 282 11.31 -6.90 16.98
N VAL A 283 12.37 -6.95 16.17
CA VAL A 283 13.75 -7.06 16.66
C VAL A 283 14.50 -5.74 16.48
N ASN A 284 14.24 -5.04 15.40
CA ASN A 284 14.87 -3.76 15.04
C ASN A 284 13.94 -2.55 15.21
N GLY A 285 12.79 -2.76 15.78
CA GLY A 285 11.91 -1.68 16.22
C GLY A 285 12.22 -1.25 17.65
N PRO A 286 11.48 -0.30 18.21
CA PRO A 286 11.75 0.18 19.56
C PRO A 286 11.65 -0.96 20.56
N ALA A 287 12.60 -0.98 21.45
CA ALA A 287 12.56 -1.82 22.63
C ALA A 287 11.54 -1.29 23.62
#